data_40064a8141d0e2f98ad5f70469a7eb78
#
_entry.id   40064a8141d0e2f98ad5f70469a7eb78
#
_cell.length_a   1.000
_cell.length_b   1.000
_cell.length_c   1.000
_cell.angle_alpha   90.00
_cell.angle_beta   90.00
_cell.angle_gamma   90.00
#
_symmetry.space_group_name_H-M   'P 1'
#
loop_
_entity.id
_entity.type
_entity.pdbx_description
1 polymer ?
#
loop_
_entity_poly.entity_id
_entity_poly.type
_entity_poly.pdbx_seq_one_letter_code
_entity_poly.pdbx_strand_id
1 'polypeptide(L)'
;MQRRILLQQWSRWLALPLVLQPLQLQGQPNLLDESTEAIGGRWYLRKLPGKEPVYLYRDGELLCDLFSYHQQDSNNDGIANVRITHDKEFLIIESQGYPNHPTAIFPNNTNPNSILVQQFVFRLPLAPKKADSISRLPMGPIGMASNGVVFFNPFEAGGMNAVEGYSEVWLDSCCGHPQQSGVYHYHKYPACVKSPFKDDGANHSPILGFAFDGFPIHGPYESQQLYARDSQGDLALDVCNGHEDPVRGYHYHVTPNRFPYIIGGYRGVPEPSNNRGIARAMSGGHIVDNQQGSSRIGWQIESVQPGSGKAGSNITITVTLESTFATTVTDTPSWLQVGPVEATAIRRDGTKIEADLSLPEDLATGTLFDLHLEFPGRGNRPIVIKKNDLFRPLP
;
A
#
# COMPACT_ATOMS: atom_id res chain seq x y z
N MET A 1 -9.35 74.77 -44.74
CA MET A 1 -9.18 73.34 -45.13
C MET A 1 -8.57 72.61 -43.97
N GLN A 2 -9.42 72.02 -43.14
CA GLN A 2 -9.00 71.20 -42.00
C GLN A 2 -9.50 69.77 -42.23
N ARG A 3 -8.58 68.79 -42.32
CA ARG A 3 -8.88 67.37 -42.38
C ARG A 3 -8.95 66.82 -40.95
N ARG A 4 -10.09 66.33 -40.58
CA ARG A 4 -10.33 65.55 -39.35
C ARG A 4 -9.82 64.12 -39.58
N ILE A 5 -8.90 63.66 -38.72
CA ILE A 5 -8.44 62.26 -38.64
C ILE A 5 -9.33 61.58 -37.60
N LEU A 6 -10.11 60.56 -38.01
CA LEU A 6 -10.82 59.66 -37.11
C LEU A 6 -9.89 58.56 -36.63
N LEU A 7 -9.63 58.54 -35.33
CA LEU A 7 -8.94 57.46 -34.64
C LEU A 7 -9.98 56.35 -34.36
N GLN A 8 -9.87 55.22 -35.03
CA GLN A 8 -10.57 53.99 -34.69
C GLN A 8 -9.83 53.32 -33.51
N GLN A 9 -10.46 53.26 -32.36
CA GLN A 9 -10.03 52.44 -31.23
C GLN A 9 -10.39 50.99 -31.50
N TRP A 10 -9.39 50.14 -31.69
CA TRP A 10 -9.55 48.68 -31.68
C TRP A 10 -9.46 48.22 -30.24
N SER A 11 -10.61 47.85 -29.64
CA SER A 11 -10.68 47.13 -28.39
C SER A 11 -10.24 45.68 -28.63
N ARG A 12 -9.02 45.35 -28.22
CA ARG A 12 -8.53 43.97 -28.15
C ARG A 12 -9.17 43.30 -26.94
N TRP A 13 -10.13 42.42 -27.18
CA TRP A 13 -10.57 41.45 -26.22
C TRP A 13 -9.46 40.40 -26.05
N LEU A 14 -8.73 40.45 -24.95
CA LEU A 14 -7.88 39.36 -24.50
C LEU A 14 -8.78 38.28 -23.95
N ALA A 15 -9.04 37.25 -24.73
CA ALA A 15 -9.60 36.01 -24.24
C ALA A 15 -8.53 35.31 -23.41
N LEU A 16 -8.63 35.42 -22.10
CA LEU A 16 -7.89 34.56 -21.17
C LEU A 16 -8.40 33.12 -21.38
N PRO A 17 -7.49 32.14 -21.56
CA PRO A 17 -7.91 30.77 -21.57
C PRO A 17 -8.46 30.41 -20.19
N LEU A 18 -9.73 29.99 -20.12
CA LEU A 18 -10.28 29.33 -18.95
C LEU A 18 -9.51 28.02 -18.79
N VAL A 19 -8.49 28.03 -17.94
CA VAL A 19 -7.91 26.83 -17.44
C VAL A 19 -8.95 26.21 -16.50
N LEU A 20 -9.71 25.25 -17.03
CA LEU A 20 -10.51 24.34 -16.20
C LEU A 20 -9.53 23.59 -15.30
N GLN A 21 -9.29 24.13 -14.11
CA GLN A 21 -8.65 23.36 -13.05
C GLN A 21 -9.57 22.16 -12.78
N PRO A 22 -9.02 20.93 -12.73
CA PRO A 22 -9.80 19.81 -12.28
C PRO A 22 -10.31 20.17 -10.88
N LEU A 23 -11.63 20.06 -10.68
CA LEU A 23 -12.22 20.16 -9.34
C LEU A 23 -11.50 19.11 -8.48
N GLN A 24 -10.56 19.57 -7.67
CA GLN A 24 -10.08 18.80 -6.54
C GLN A 24 -11.30 18.67 -5.62
N LEU A 25 -11.86 17.48 -5.56
CA LEU A 25 -12.77 17.08 -4.48
C LEU A 25 -11.94 17.04 -3.18
N GLN A 26 -11.59 18.22 -2.70
CA GLN A 26 -11.13 18.38 -1.34
C GLN A 26 -12.32 18.00 -0.45
N GLY A 27 -12.07 17.17 0.57
CA GLY A 27 -13.09 16.82 1.53
C GLY A 27 -13.86 18.06 1.96
N GLN A 28 -15.18 18.00 1.88
CA GLN A 28 -16.02 19.15 2.25
C GLN A 28 -15.80 19.43 3.73
N PRO A 29 -15.53 20.69 4.13
CA PRO A 29 -15.49 21.02 5.55
C PRO A 29 -16.82 20.63 6.18
N ASN A 30 -16.78 20.20 7.43
CA ASN A 30 -17.83 19.61 8.28
C ASN A 30 -19.20 20.30 8.20
N LEU A 31 -19.84 20.32 7.04
CA LEU A 31 -21.21 20.76 6.89
C LEU A 31 -22.13 19.55 7.09
N LEU A 32 -22.41 19.23 8.36
CA LEU A 32 -23.57 18.42 8.70
C LEU A 32 -24.81 19.25 8.33
N ASP A 33 -25.30 19.03 7.13
CA ASP A 33 -26.58 19.56 6.69
C ASP A 33 -27.72 18.60 7.10
N GLU A 34 -28.96 19.04 6.95
CA GLU A 34 -30.16 18.25 7.30
C GLU A 34 -30.25 16.91 6.53
N SER A 35 -29.46 16.73 5.46
CA SER A 35 -29.41 15.50 4.67
C SER A 35 -28.43 14.47 5.23
N THR A 36 -27.64 14.81 6.25
CA THR A 36 -26.54 13.99 6.78
C THR A 36 -26.83 13.59 8.23
N GLU A 37 -26.93 12.30 8.51
CA GLU A 37 -27.16 11.74 9.84
C GLU A 37 -25.97 10.91 10.32
N ALA A 38 -25.65 10.96 11.62
CA ALA A 38 -24.66 10.07 12.23
C ALA A 38 -25.27 8.68 12.43
N ILE A 39 -24.56 7.64 11.99
CA ILE A 39 -25.01 6.25 12.10
C ILE A 39 -24.20 5.44 13.14
N GLY A 40 -23.10 5.99 13.66
CA GLY A 40 -22.28 5.39 14.71
C GLY A 40 -20.80 5.68 14.55
N GLY A 41 -20.08 5.82 15.66
CA GLY A 41 -18.66 6.14 15.65
C GLY A 41 -18.31 7.37 14.81
N ARG A 42 -17.52 7.16 13.77
CA ARG A 42 -17.12 8.19 12.81
C ARG A 42 -17.89 8.12 11.48
N TRP A 43 -18.96 7.31 11.41
CA TRP A 43 -19.73 7.09 10.20
C TRP A 43 -20.97 7.96 10.14
N TYR A 44 -21.26 8.47 8.93
CA TYR A 44 -22.40 9.30 8.60
C TYR A 44 -23.06 8.78 7.33
N LEU A 45 -24.36 8.97 7.22
CA LEU A 45 -25.16 8.65 6.04
C LEU A 45 -25.73 9.93 5.47
N ARG A 46 -25.44 10.24 4.22
CA ARG A 46 -26.04 11.34 3.47
C ARG A 46 -27.12 10.81 2.54
N LYS A 47 -28.32 11.33 2.68
CA LYS A 47 -29.48 10.99 1.86
C LYS A 47 -29.90 12.20 1.03
N LEU A 48 -29.80 12.11 -0.28
CA LEU A 48 -30.27 13.14 -1.21
C LEU A 48 -31.49 12.63 -1.98
N PRO A 49 -32.53 13.45 -2.20
CA PRO A 49 -33.72 13.03 -2.94
C PRO A 49 -33.37 12.47 -4.32
N GLY A 50 -33.86 11.27 -4.63
CA GLY A 50 -33.64 10.62 -5.91
C GLY A 50 -32.22 10.14 -6.20
N LYS A 51 -31.35 10.06 -5.17
CA LYS A 51 -29.99 9.51 -5.28
C LYS A 51 -29.81 8.37 -4.27
N GLU A 52 -28.90 7.46 -4.59
CA GLU A 52 -28.46 6.44 -3.65
C GLU A 52 -27.82 7.10 -2.42
N PRO A 53 -27.99 6.52 -1.23
CA PRO A 53 -27.37 7.00 -0.01
C PRO A 53 -25.84 6.91 -0.09
N VAL A 54 -25.14 7.93 0.45
CA VAL A 54 -23.69 7.98 0.46
C VAL A 54 -23.20 7.81 1.90
N TYR A 55 -22.31 6.85 2.11
CA TYR A 55 -21.66 6.60 3.40
C TYR A 55 -20.38 7.42 3.50
N LEU A 56 -20.30 8.24 4.55
CA LEU A 56 -19.19 9.16 4.78
C LEU A 56 -18.47 8.77 6.07
N TYR A 57 -17.16 8.85 6.06
CA TYR A 57 -16.32 8.66 7.24
C TYR A 57 -15.68 9.98 7.65
N ARG A 58 -15.71 10.29 8.94
CA ARG A 58 -15.04 11.47 9.48
C ARG A 58 -13.56 11.18 9.71
N ASP A 59 -12.72 11.73 8.84
CA ASP A 59 -11.27 11.72 8.95
C ASP A 59 -10.78 13.12 9.36
N GLY A 60 -10.39 13.25 10.60
CA GLY A 60 -10.12 14.56 11.16
C GLY A 60 -11.36 15.47 11.10
N GLU A 61 -11.20 16.62 10.45
CA GLU A 61 -12.27 17.59 10.23
C GLU A 61 -13.07 17.33 8.95
N LEU A 62 -12.67 16.35 8.14
CA LEU A 62 -13.27 16.07 6.84
C LEU A 62 -14.31 14.95 6.92
N LEU A 63 -15.37 15.05 6.12
CA LEU A 63 -16.27 13.95 5.81
C LEU A 63 -15.90 13.38 4.45
N CYS A 64 -15.39 12.14 4.44
CA CYS A 64 -14.80 11.49 3.28
C CYS A 64 -15.75 10.44 2.70
N ASP A 65 -16.10 10.57 1.44
CA ASP A 65 -16.74 9.51 0.67
C ASP A 65 -15.65 8.56 0.16
N LEU A 66 -15.57 7.38 0.76
CA LEU A 66 -14.53 6.40 0.48
C LEU A 66 -14.96 5.34 -0.53
N PHE A 67 -16.25 5.17 -0.77
CA PHE A 67 -16.78 4.01 -1.49
C PHE A 67 -17.50 4.33 -2.79
N SER A 68 -18.17 5.48 -2.93
CA SER A 68 -18.94 5.77 -4.14
C SER A 68 -18.12 5.69 -5.43
N TYR A 69 -16.83 6.02 -5.33
CA TYR A 69 -15.89 5.90 -6.42
C TYR A 69 -15.63 4.45 -6.88
N HIS A 70 -15.89 3.47 -6.00
CA HIS A 70 -15.62 2.05 -6.22
C HIS A 70 -16.87 1.21 -6.49
N GLN A 71 -18.05 1.83 -6.54
CA GLN A 71 -19.34 1.16 -6.80
C GLN A 71 -19.59 0.86 -8.29
N GLN A 72 -18.55 0.92 -9.11
CA GLN A 72 -18.66 0.63 -10.55
C GLN A 72 -18.61 -0.88 -10.79
N ASP A 73 -19.25 -1.32 -11.86
CA ASP A 73 -19.10 -2.67 -12.41
C ASP A 73 -17.82 -2.73 -13.26
N SER A 74 -16.73 -3.21 -12.67
CA SER A 74 -15.41 -3.24 -13.32
C SER A 74 -15.15 -4.48 -14.15
N ASN A 75 -15.96 -5.53 -13.97
CA ASN A 75 -15.84 -6.80 -14.69
C ASN A 75 -16.96 -7.04 -15.70
N ASN A 76 -17.89 -6.08 -15.85
CA ASN A 76 -19.02 -6.10 -16.77
C ASN A 76 -20.00 -7.28 -16.55
N ASP A 77 -20.22 -7.66 -15.30
CA ASP A 77 -21.19 -8.70 -14.93
C ASP A 77 -22.58 -8.15 -14.52
N GLY A 78 -22.74 -6.83 -14.55
CA GLY A 78 -23.96 -6.13 -14.16
C GLY A 78 -24.08 -5.87 -12.66
N ILE A 79 -23.03 -6.16 -11.87
CA ILE A 79 -23.02 -6.01 -10.42
C ILE A 79 -21.95 -5.00 -10.01
N ALA A 80 -22.28 -4.10 -9.09
CA ALA A 80 -21.31 -3.16 -8.53
C ALA A 80 -20.21 -3.91 -7.76
N ASN A 81 -18.94 -3.50 -7.95
CA ASN A 81 -17.81 -4.11 -7.25
C ASN A 81 -17.94 -4.03 -5.72
N VAL A 82 -18.52 -2.94 -5.23
CA VAL A 82 -18.72 -2.69 -3.80
C VAL A 82 -20.13 -2.14 -3.59
N ARG A 83 -20.84 -2.67 -2.61
CA ARG A 83 -22.13 -2.18 -2.16
C ARG A 83 -22.13 -2.02 -0.65
N ILE A 84 -22.65 -0.91 -0.15
CA ILE A 84 -22.61 -0.55 1.26
C ILE A 84 -24.01 -0.49 1.84
N THR A 85 -24.17 -1.13 2.97
CA THR A 85 -25.37 -1.00 3.83
C THR A 85 -24.90 -0.91 5.30
N HIS A 86 -25.79 -0.74 6.25
CA HIS A 86 -25.47 -0.78 7.67
C HIS A 86 -26.61 -1.35 8.49
N ASP A 87 -26.27 -1.86 9.65
CA ASP A 87 -27.19 -2.11 10.75
C ASP A 87 -26.83 -1.20 11.95
N LYS A 88 -27.28 -1.53 13.16
CA LYS A 88 -27.03 -0.73 14.35
C LYS A 88 -25.57 -0.75 14.83
N GLU A 89 -24.82 -1.78 14.48
CA GLU A 89 -23.48 -2.05 15.01
C GLU A 89 -22.40 -2.04 13.93
N PHE A 90 -22.78 -2.35 12.70
CA PHE A 90 -21.83 -2.59 11.62
C PHE A 90 -22.16 -1.83 10.33
N LEU A 91 -21.13 -1.34 9.70
CA LEU A 91 -21.13 -1.09 8.26
C LEU A 91 -20.98 -2.45 7.56
N ILE A 92 -21.87 -2.76 6.64
CA ILE A 92 -21.90 -4.02 5.90
C ILE A 92 -21.48 -3.73 4.47
N ILE A 93 -20.43 -4.40 4.01
CA ILE A 93 -19.82 -4.17 2.72
C ILE A 93 -19.88 -5.48 1.93
N GLU A 94 -20.74 -5.53 0.93
CA GLU A 94 -20.73 -6.57 -0.07
C GLU A 94 -19.68 -6.25 -1.11
N SER A 95 -18.77 -7.18 -1.42
CA SER A 95 -17.70 -6.96 -2.37
C SER A 95 -17.45 -8.16 -3.27
N GLN A 96 -17.21 -7.87 -4.54
CA GLN A 96 -16.74 -8.87 -5.49
C GLN A 96 -15.25 -9.19 -5.34
N GLY A 97 -14.50 -8.45 -4.52
CA GLY A 97 -13.04 -8.62 -4.37
C GLY A 97 -12.29 -8.49 -5.69
N TYR A 98 -12.91 -7.88 -6.70
CA TYR A 98 -12.35 -7.72 -8.03
C TYR A 98 -11.68 -6.35 -8.17
N PRO A 99 -10.41 -6.28 -8.62
CA PRO A 99 -9.71 -5.01 -8.70
C PRO A 99 -10.30 -4.10 -9.78
N ASN A 100 -10.53 -2.83 -9.45
CA ASN A 100 -11.01 -1.79 -10.37
C ASN A 100 -9.86 -0.91 -10.92
N HIS A 101 -8.67 -1.46 -10.99
CA HIS A 101 -7.46 -0.87 -11.54
C HIS A 101 -6.77 -1.89 -12.45
N PRO A 102 -5.82 -1.48 -13.32
CA PRO A 102 -5.03 -2.41 -14.11
C PRO A 102 -4.28 -3.40 -13.21
N THR A 103 -4.24 -4.65 -13.65
CA THR A 103 -3.45 -5.72 -13.03
C THR A 103 -2.51 -6.31 -14.07
N ALA A 104 -1.55 -7.12 -13.64
CA ALA A 104 -0.89 -8.01 -14.58
C ALA A 104 -1.89 -9.02 -15.16
N ILE A 105 -1.53 -9.64 -16.28
CA ILE A 105 -2.29 -10.75 -16.85
C ILE A 105 -2.03 -11.98 -15.98
N PHE A 106 -3.11 -12.57 -15.48
CA PHE A 106 -3.10 -13.82 -14.72
C PHE A 106 -4.01 -14.85 -15.40
N PRO A 107 -3.60 -16.14 -15.47
CA PRO A 107 -2.34 -16.72 -14.98
C PRO A 107 -1.13 -16.33 -15.83
N ASN A 108 0.07 -16.42 -15.22
CA ASN A 108 1.34 -16.20 -15.91
C ASN A 108 2.43 -17.15 -15.37
N ASN A 109 3.66 -17.01 -15.86
CA ASN A 109 4.77 -17.92 -15.51
C ASN A 109 5.15 -17.88 -14.01
N THR A 110 4.86 -16.80 -13.31
CA THR A 110 5.19 -16.60 -11.88
C THR A 110 4.00 -16.89 -10.97
N ASN A 111 2.77 -16.81 -11.50
CA ASN A 111 1.56 -17.09 -10.74
C ASN A 111 0.53 -17.83 -11.64
N PRO A 112 0.26 -19.11 -11.37
CA PRO A 112 -0.65 -19.94 -12.18
C PRO A 112 -2.14 -19.68 -11.88
N ASN A 113 -2.47 -18.80 -10.93
CA ASN A 113 -3.83 -18.55 -10.50
C ASN A 113 -4.50 -17.47 -11.36
N SER A 114 -5.81 -17.56 -11.55
CA SER A 114 -6.62 -16.54 -12.21
C SER A 114 -7.28 -15.62 -11.18
N ILE A 115 -7.62 -14.39 -11.57
CA ILE A 115 -8.48 -13.52 -10.75
C ILE A 115 -9.93 -13.94 -10.98
N LEU A 116 -10.65 -14.25 -9.92
CA LEU A 116 -12.06 -14.63 -9.95
C LEU A 116 -12.89 -13.68 -9.09
N VAL A 117 -14.11 -13.42 -9.54
CA VAL A 117 -15.12 -12.68 -8.76
C VAL A 117 -15.44 -13.46 -7.48
N GLN A 118 -15.50 -12.74 -6.38
CA GLN A 118 -15.81 -13.25 -5.06
C GLN A 118 -17.21 -12.78 -4.61
N GLN A 119 -17.70 -13.33 -3.51
CA GLN A 119 -18.95 -12.91 -2.86
C GLN A 119 -18.67 -12.62 -1.38
N PHE A 120 -17.88 -11.59 -1.13
CA PHE A 120 -17.55 -11.19 0.23
C PHE A 120 -18.68 -10.38 0.84
N VAL A 121 -18.87 -10.58 2.16
CA VAL A 121 -19.69 -9.73 3.00
C VAL A 121 -18.87 -9.40 4.24
N PHE A 122 -18.34 -8.17 4.27
CA PHE A 122 -17.56 -7.70 5.41
C PHE A 122 -18.45 -6.90 6.36
N ARG A 123 -18.18 -7.06 7.65
CA ARG A 123 -18.84 -6.34 8.74
C ARG A 123 -17.79 -5.53 9.50
N LEU A 124 -17.82 -4.22 9.34
CA LEU A 124 -16.90 -3.33 10.05
C LEU A 124 -17.64 -2.69 11.22
N PRO A 125 -17.15 -2.81 12.47
CA PRO A 125 -17.74 -2.11 13.60
C PRO A 125 -17.86 -0.61 13.33
N LEU A 126 -19.06 -0.04 13.46
CA LEU A 126 -19.28 1.41 13.30
C LEU A 126 -18.49 2.22 14.34
N ALA A 127 -18.33 1.68 15.54
CA ALA A 127 -17.59 2.28 16.64
C ALA A 127 -16.52 1.29 17.15
N PRO A 128 -15.38 1.17 16.46
CA PRO A 128 -14.31 0.27 16.86
C PRO A 128 -13.79 0.63 18.25
N LYS A 129 -13.39 -0.39 19.01
CA LYS A 129 -12.86 -0.22 20.37
C LYS A 129 -11.49 -0.87 20.46
N LYS A 130 -10.56 -0.19 21.10
CA LYS A 130 -9.28 -0.81 21.46
C LYS A 130 -9.52 -2.01 22.37
N ALA A 131 -8.84 -3.10 22.10
CA ALA A 131 -8.84 -4.27 22.97
C ALA A 131 -7.79 -4.11 24.09
N ASP A 132 -7.97 -4.84 25.18
CA ASP A 132 -7.00 -4.85 26.29
C ASP A 132 -5.63 -5.40 25.86
N SER A 133 -5.64 -6.29 24.88
CA SER A 133 -4.44 -6.91 24.31
C SER A 133 -4.52 -6.95 22.78
N ILE A 134 -3.35 -6.92 22.13
CA ILE A 134 -3.24 -7.07 20.69
C ILE A 134 -3.63 -8.48 20.26
N SER A 135 -4.51 -8.58 19.27
CA SER A 135 -4.89 -9.86 18.68
C SER A 135 -3.99 -10.20 17.49
N ARG A 136 -3.63 -11.48 17.38
CA ARG A 136 -2.87 -11.98 16.24
C ARG A 136 -3.69 -11.94 14.97
N LEU A 137 -3.00 -11.69 13.86
CA LEU A 137 -3.62 -11.76 12.53
C LEU A 137 -3.91 -13.23 12.16
N PRO A 138 -5.09 -13.52 11.60
CA PRO A 138 -5.35 -14.81 10.97
C PRO A 138 -4.55 -14.94 9.67
N MET A 139 -4.38 -16.17 9.19
CA MET A 139 -3.95 -16.38 7.80
C MET A 139 -5.04 -15.93 6.83
N GLY A 140 -4.64 -15.30 5.73
CA GLY A 140 -5.56 -14.75 4.74
C GLY A 140 -5.96 -13.31 5.03
N PRO A 141 -7.22 -12.92 4.77
CA PRO A 141 -7.67 -11.54 4.88
C PRO A 141 -7.60 -11.00 6.30
N ILE A 142 -7.09 -9.76 6.41
CA ILE A 142 -6.97 -9.00 7.67
C ILE A 142 -7.70 -7.68 7.63
N GLY A 143 -8.19 -7.29 6.47
CA GLY A 143 -8.89 -6.04 6.23
C GLY A 143 -9.27 -5.95 4.76
N MET A 144 -9.80 -4.82 4.36
CA MET A 144 -10.14 -4.53 2.98
C MET A 144 -9.79 -3.11 2.58
N ALA A 145 -9.37 -2.92 1.34
CA ALA A 145 -9.23 -1.62 0.74
C ALA A 145 -10.60 -1.04 0.35
N SER A 146 -10.69 0.26 0.15
CA SER A 146 -11.93 0.95 -0.22
C SER A 146 -12.56 0.43 -1.52
N ASN A 147 -11.75 -0.16 -2.41
CA ASN A 147 -12.23 -0.81 -3.64
C ASN A 147 -12.76 -2.25 -3.42
N GLY A 148 -12.84 -2.71 -2.18
CA GLY A 148 -13.37 -4.03 -1.83
C GLY A 148 -12.38 -5.19 -1.96
N VAL A 149 -11.17 -4.95 -2.45
CA VAL A 149 -10.09 -5.95 -2.49
C VAL A 149 -9.52 -6.13 -1.09
N VAL A 150 -9.26 -7.37 -0.71
CA VAL A 150 -8.77 -7.70 0.64
C VAL A 150 -7.29 -7.40 0.82
N PHE A 151 -6.93 -6.93 2.01
CA PHE A 151 -5.57 -6.97 2.53
C PHE A 151 -5.33 -8.34 3.15
N PHE A 152 -4.23 -8.98 2.82
CA PHE A 152 -3.80 -10.21 3.45
C PHE A 152 -2.76 -9.92 4.53
N ASN A 153 -2.61 -10.88 5.43
CA ASN A 153 -1.54 -10.83 6.41
C ASN A 153 -0.16 -10.84 5.73
N PRO A 154 0.90 -10.41 6.41
CA PRO A 154 2.22 -10.30 5.79
C PRO A 154 2.94 -11.64 5.56
N PHE A 155 2.27 -12.78 5.81
CA PHE A 155 2.89 -14.10 5.70
C PHE A 155 2.27 -14.96 4.61
N GLU A 156 3.10 -15.79 3.99
CA GLU A 156 2.71 -16.94 3.20
C GLU A 156 2.47 -18.19 4.05
N ALA A 157 1.91 -19.22 3.43
CA ALA A 157 1.73 -20.52 4.05
C ALA A 157 3.07 -21.04 4.61
N GLY A 158 3.08 -21.33 5.92
CA GLY A 158 4.31 -21.74 6.62
C GLY A 158 4.95 -20.63 7.46
N GLY A 159 4.35 -19.43 7.50
CA GLY A 159 4.79 -18.33 8.36
C GLY A 159 6.02 -17.58 7.85
N MET A 160 6.32 -17.68 6.56
CA MET A 160 7.38 -16.93 5.91
C MET A 160 6.85 -15.57 5.44
N ASN A 161 7.72 -14.55 5.41
CA ASN A 161 7.36 -13.24 4.87
C ASN A 161 6.93 -13.36 3.40
N ALA A 162 5.72 -12.87 3.07
CA ALA A 162 5.17 -12.96 1.73
C ALA A 162 5.85 -12.04 0.72
N VAL A 163 6.54 -10.99 1.18
CA VAL A 163 6.99 -9.88 0.34
C VAL A 163 8.51 -9.87 0.17
N GLU A 164 9.24 -10.48 1.10
CA GLU A 164 10.70 -10.47 1.12
C GLU A 164 11.26 -11.86 1.40
N GLY A 165 12.44 -12.13 0.83
CA GLY A 165 13.19 -13.34 1.11
C GLY A 165 12.75 -14.55 0.29
N TYR A 166 13.00 -15.74 0.82
CA TYR A 166 12.83 -17.02 0.10
C TYR A 166 11.41 -17.29 -0.42
N SER A 167 10.41 -16.81 0.28
CA SER A 167 8.99 -17.00 -0.05
C SER A 167 8.36 -15.78 -0.72
N GLU A 168 9.18 -14.81 -1.14
CA GLU A 168 8.65 -13.64 -1.83
C GLU A 168 7.74 -14.07 -2.98
N VAL A 169 6.49 -13.65 -2.88
CA VAL A 169 5.51 -13.86 -3.93
C VAL A 169 5.65 -12.79 -4.99
N TRP A 170 5.43 -13.18 -6.24
CA TRP A 170 5.40 -12.20 -7.30
C TRP A 170 4.12 -11.37 -7.22
N LEU A 171 4.27 -10.06 -7.06
CA LEU A 171 3.21 -9.07 -7.03
C LEU A 171 3.22 -8.28 -8.34
N ASP A 172 2.05 -7.87 -8.81
CA ASP A 172 1.96 -6.95 -9.94
C ASP A 172 2.34 -5.51 -9.54
N SER A 173 2.31 -4.59 -10.51
CA SER A 173 2.65 -3.18 -10.27
C SER A 173 1.73 -2.48 -9.24
N CYS A 174 0.60 -3.08 -8.94
CA CYS A 174 -0.36 -2.59 -7.94
C CYS A 174 -0.20 -3.28 -6.58
N CYS A 175 0.85 -4.06 -6.40
CA CYS A 175 1.18 -4.81 -5.19
C CYS A 175 0.16 -5.89 -4.82
N GLY A 176 -0.52 -6.46 -5.81
CA GLY A 176 -1.48 -7.53 -5.66
C GLY A 176 -1.19 -8.74 -6.52
N HIS A 177 -1.79 -9.86 -6.17
CA HIS A 177 -1.82 -11.09 -6.94
C HIS A 177 -2.99 -12.00 -6.55
N PRO A 178 -3.43 -12.95 -7.41
CA PRO A 178 -4.43 -13.94 -7.05
C PRO A 178 -3.83 -15.15 -6.34
N GLN A 179 -4.53 -15.66 -5.30
CA GLN A 179 -4.26 -16.98 -4.74
C GLN A 179 -5.05 -18.09 -5.46
N GLN A 180 -4.85 -19.35 -5.04
CA GLN A 180 -5.44 -20.55 -5.68
C GLN A 180 -6.97 -20.51 -5.84
N SER A 181 -7.71 -19.88 -4.90
CA SER A 181 -9.16 -19.70 -5.00
C SER A 181 -9.58 -18.51 -5.87
N GLY A 182 -8.65 -17.84 -6.53
CA GLY A 182 -8.92 -16.70 -7.39
C GLY A 182 -9.10 -15.38 -6.65
N VAL A 183 -8.86 -15.35 -5.34
CA VAL A 183 -8.93 -14.11 -4.56
C VAL A 183 -7.71 -13.23 -4.87
N TYR A 184 -7.94 -12.11 -5.56
CA TYR A 184 -6.93 -11.07 -5.70
C TYR A 184 -6.80 -10.30 -4.39
N HIS A 185 -5.57 -10.05 -3.94
CA HIS A 185 -5.31 -9.44 -2.65
C HIS A 185 -4.00 -8.67 -2.63
N TYR A 186 -3.84 -7.79 -1.62
CA TYR A 186 -2.65 -6.98 -1.41
C TYR A 186 -1.88 -7.45 -0.19
N HIS A 187 -0.54 -7.52 -0.31
CA HIS A 187 0.39 -7.72 0.81
C HIS A 187 1.17 -6.45 1.16
N LYS A 188 1.18 -5.46 0.27
CA LYS A 188 1.88 -4.18 0.42
C LYS A 188 0.94 -3.01 0.15
N TYR A 189 1.47 -1.80 0.26
CA TYR A 189 0.78 -0.56 -0.09
C TYR A 189 0.25 -0.63 -1.53
N PRO A 190 -1.06 -0.68 -1.72
CA PRO A 190 -1.65 -0.81 -3.05
C PRO A 190 -1.75 0.57 -3.72
N ALA A 191 -0.65 1.04 -4.30
CA ALA A 191 -0.56 2.37 -4.91
C ALA A 191 -1.58 2.62 -6.05
N CYS A 192 -2.18 1.56 -6.61
CA CYS A 192 -3.18 1.67 -7.67
C CYS A 192 -4.62 1.82 -7.16
N VAL A 193 -4.88 1.66 -5.87
CA VAL A 193 -6.22 1.89 -5.33
C VAL A 193 -6.53 3.36 -5.52
N LYS A 194 -7.50 3.61 -6.39
CA LYS A 194 -7.89 4.96 -6.73
C LYS A 194 -8.53 5.62 -5.52
N SER A 195 -8.18 6.87 -5.29
CA SER A 195 -8.76 7.71 -4.25
C SER A 195 -9.10 9.07 -4.83
N PRO A 196 -10.20 9.70 -4.43
CA PRO A 196 -10.44 11.09 -4.77
C PRO A 196 -9.46 12.04 -4.05
N PHE A 197 -8.71 11.54 -3.09
CA PHE A 197 -7.73 12.30 -2.31
C PHE A 197 -6.32 12.02 -2.82
N LYS A 198 -5.52 13.08 -2.87
CA LYS A 198 -4.12 12.99 -3.28
C LYS A 198 -3.26 12.53 -2.11
N ASP A 199 -2.44 11.52 -2.33
CA ASP A 199 -1.46 11.01 -1.36
C ASP A 199 -0.04 11.34 -1.84
N ASP A 200 0.37 12.59 -1.68
CA ASP A 200 1.67 13.11 -2.09
C ASP A 200 2.58 13.47 -0.92
N GLY A 201 2.15 13.14 0.30
CA GLY A 201 2.89 13.42 1.52
C GLY A 201 2.83 14.88 2.00
N ALA A 202 2.13 15.79 1.30
CA ALA A 202 1.97 17.16 1.76
C ALA A 202 1.17 17.24 3.06
N ASN A 203 0.25 16.31 3.25
CA ASN A 203 -0.62 16.17 4.42
C ASN A 203 -0.57 14.72 4.92
N HIS A 204 -1.28 14.46 6.01
CA HIS A 204 -1.58 13.10 6.44
C HIS A 204 -2.23 12.32 5.30
N SER A 205 -1.75 11.10 5.09
CA SER A 205 -2.25 10.22 4.01
C SER A 205 -3.75 9.95 4.13
N PRO A 206 -4.48 9.83 3.02
CA PRO A 206 -5.88 9.45 3.02
C PRO A 206 -6.08 7.99 3.47
N ILE A 207 -7.32 7.67 3.83
CA ILE A 207 -7.74 6.30 4.15
C ILE A 207 -7.70 5.44 2.88
N LEU A 208 -7.00 4.31 2.96
CA LEU A 208 -6.93 3.27 1.92
C LEU A 208 -8.02 2.21 2.09
N GLY A 209 -8.43 1.99 3.33
CA GLY A 209 -9.39 0.95 3.68
C GLY A 209 -9.49 0.76 5.19
N PHE A 210 -9.94 -0.42 5.62
CA PHE A 210 -10.19 -0.73 7.02
C PHE A 210 -9.67 -2.11 7.39
N ALA A 211 -9.08 -2.22 8.58
CA ALA A 211 -8.83 -3.51 9.21
C ALA A 211 -10.15 -4.12 9.73
N PHE A 212 -10.18 -5.44 9.93
CA PHE A 212 -11.41 -6.10 10.37
C PHE A 212 -11.79 -5.85 11.83
N ASP A 213 -10.98 -5.13 12.57
CA ASP A 213 -11.34 -4.56 13.87
C ASP A 213 -12.05 -3.19 13.75
N GLY A 214 -12.24 -2.69 12.54
CA GLY A 214 -12.96 -1.46 12.22
C GLY A 214 -12.12 -0.20 12.22
N PHE A 215 -10.85 -0.25 12.61
CA PHE A 215 -9.97 0.92 12.52
C PHE A 215 -9.51 1.17 11.07
N PRO A 216 -9.40 2.45 10.66
CA PRO A 216 -8.96 2.80 9.32
C PRO A 216 -7.46 2.50 9.12
N ILE A 217 -7.12 2.17 7.88
CA ILE A 217 -5.74 2.00 7.41
C ILE A 217 -5.48 3.15 6.46
N HIS A 218 -4.52 4.00 6.80
CA HIS A 218 -4.10 5.15 6.01
C HIS A 218 -2.88 4.80 5.13
N GLY A 219 -2.61 5.66 4.16
CA GLY A 219 -1.36 5.65 3.41
C GLY A 219 -0.15 5.94 4.29
N PRO A 220 1.05 6.06 3.71
CA PRO A 220 2.30 6.00 4.47
C PRO A 220 2.71 7.28 5.19
N TYR A 221 2.11 8.45 4.87
CA TYR A 221 2.58 9.71 5.39
C TYR A 221 1.80 10.20 6.61
N GLU A 222 2.54 10.67 7.62
CA GLU A 222 2.00 11.40 8.76
C GLU A 222 1.71 12.86 8.40
N SER A 223 2.69 13.55 7.85
CA SER A 223 2.59 14.92 7.35
C SER A 223 3.89 15.38 6.67
N GLN A 224 3.83 16.39 5.83
CA GLN A 224 5.00 17.13 5.32
C GLN A 224 6.16 16.23 4.85
N GLN A 225 5.85 15.21 4.05
CA GLN A 225 6.79 14.20 3.54
C GLN A 225 7.40 13.28 4.63
N LEU A 226 6.91 13.36 5.87
CA LEU A 226 7.30 12.46 6.93
C LEU A 226 6.50 11.15 6.83
N TYR A 227 7.18 10.05 6.66
CA TYR A 227 6.54 8.74 6.79
C TYR A 227 6.12 8.48 8.23
N ALA A 228 4.90 7.98 8.45
CA ALA A 228 4.40 7.61 9.77
C ALA A 228 5.32 6.60 10.47
N ARG A 229 5.96 5.68 9.73
CA ARG A 229 6.96 4.73 10.26
C ARG A 229 8.20 5.39 10.88
N ASP A 230 8.47 6.64 10.53
CA ASP A 230 9.65 7.39 10.99
C ASP A 230 9.27 8.42 12.06
N SER A 231 7.98 8.51 12.42
CA SER A 231 7.49 9.34 13.50
C SER A 231 8.04 8.90 14.87
N GLN A 232 8.18 9.87 15.76
CA GLN A 232 8.78 9.69 17.08
C GLN A 232 7.82 10.14 18.20
N GLY A 233 8.12 9.75 19.44
CA GLY A 233 7.33 10.13 20.60
C GLY A 233 5.91 9.59 20.55
N ASP A 234 4.93 10.44 20.84
CA ASP A 234 3.52 10.05 20.92
C ASP A 234 2.91 9.65 19.56
N LEU A 235 3.56 10.06 18.45
CA LEU A 235 3.16 9.66 17.08
C LEU A 235 3.93 8.46 16.54
N ALA A 236 4.81 7.84 17.33
CA ALA A 236 5.49 6.62 16.91
C ALA A 236 4.48 5.48 16.70
N LEU A 237 4.64 4.74 15.59
CA LEU A 237 3.81 3.57 15.34
C LEU A 237 4.09 2.47 16.36
N ASP A 238 3.05 1.84 16.85
CA ASP A 238 3.13 0.63 17.67
C ASP A 238 3.47 -0.62 16.82
N VAL A 239 3.55 -1.78 17.46
CA VAL A 239 3.86 -3.05 16.78
C VAL A 239 2.79 -3.49 15.77
N CYS A 240 1.61 -2.87 15.78
CA CYS A 240 0.55 -3.11 14.82
C CYS A 240 0.63 -2.20 13.60
N ASN A 241 1.61 -1.31 13.48
CA ASN A 241 1.68 -0.20 12.54
C ASN A 241 0.58 0.84 12.75
N GLY A 242 0.16 1.06 13.98
CA GLY A 242 -0.85 2.06 14.31
C GLY A 242 -0.40 3.00 15.42
N HIS A 243 -1.10 4.09 15.54
CA HIS A 243 -0.99 5.03 16.65
C HIS A 243 -2.30 5.76 16.90
N GLU A 244 -2.35 6.61 17.90
CA GLU A 244 -3.50 7.44 18.20
C GLU A 244 -3.13 8.90 18.08
N ASP A 245 -3.88 9.63 17.26
CA ASP A 245 -3.83 11.09 17.28
C ASP A 245 -5.12 11.70 17.84
N PRO A 246 -5.09 12.93 18.42
CA PRO A 246 -6.26 13.55 19.04
C PRO A 246 -7.40 13.84 18.05
N VAL A 247 -7.12 13.92 16.76
CA VAL A 247 -8.08 14.34 15.73
C VAL A 247 -8.75 13.13 15.08
N ARG A 248 -7.95 12.06 14.80
CA ARG A 248 -8.40 10.85 14.11
C ARG A 248 -8.71 9.69 15.04
N GLY A 249 -8.19 9.73 16.28
CA GLY A 249 -8.19 8.58 17.16
C GLY A 249 -7.19 7.52 16.69
N TYR A 250 -7.39 6.28 17.14
CA TYR A 250 -6.50 5.20 16.71
C TYR A 250 -6.71 4.84 15.23
N HIS A 251 -5.61 4.70 14.51
CA HIS A 251 -5.58 4.30 13.11
C HIS A 251 -4.26 3.63 12.77
N TYR A 252 -4.23 2.90 11.65
CA TYR A 252 -3.06 2.23 11.11
C TYR A 252 -2.48 3.01 9.93
N HIS A 253 -1.17 2.87 9.72
CA HIS A 253 -0.50 3.31 8.51
C HIS A 253 0.15 2.13 7.79
N VAL A 254 0.03 2.10 6.46
CA VAL A 254 0.89 1.20 5.68
C VAL A 254 2.34 1.66 5.79
N THR A 255 3.25 0.70 5.84
CA THR A 255 4.68 0.96 5.94
C THR A 255 5.40 0.41 4.70
N PRO A 256 5.38 1.15 3.56
CA PRO A 256 6.07 0.71 2.36
C PRO A 256 7.52 0.34 2.68
N ASN A 257 7.97 -0.79 2.15
CA ASN A 257 9.32 -1.28 2.30
C ASN A 257 9.76 -1.59 3.73
N ARG A 258 8.79 -1.73 4.67
CA ARG A 258 9.08 -2.14 6.05
C ARG A 258 7.99 -3.09 6.53
N PHE A 259 8.42 -4.29 6.96
CA PHE A 259 7.52 -5.27 7.58
C PHE A 259 6.78 -4.65 8.80
N PRO A 260 5.50 -4.91 9.00
CA PRO A 260 4.60 -5.85 8.30
C PRO A 260 3.85 -5.28 7.09
N TYR A 261 4.26 -4.18 6.49
CA TYR A 261 3.78 -3.49 5.30
C TYR A 261 2.38 -2.89 5.41
N ILE A 262 1.41 -3.58 6.00
CA ILE A 262 0.04 -3.10 6.23
C ILE A 262 -0.21 -3.01 7.73
N ILE A 263 -0.60 -4.09 8.40
CA ILE A 263 -0.75 -4.13 9.87
C ILE A 263 -0.05 -5.36 10.44
N GLY A 264 0.46 -5.24 11.69
CA GLY A 264 1.16 -6.32 12.40
C GLY A 264 0.29 -7.12 13.37
N GLY A 265 -0.88 -6.61 13.70
CA GLY A 265 -1.85 -7.19 14.62
C GLY A 265 -3.10 -6.32 14.68
N TYR A 266 -4.17 -6.81 15.30
CA TYR A 266 -5.34 -5.99 15.60
C TYR A 266 -5.19 -5.33 16.97
N ARG A 267 -5.29 -4.02 16.98
CA ARG A 267 -5.34 -3.22 18.23
C ARG A 267 -6.75 -3.17 18.80
N GLY A 268 -7.75 -3.34 17.94
CA GLY A 268 -9.14 -3.45 18.29
C GLY A 268 -9.63 -4.90 18.36
N VAL A 269 -10.95 -5.04 18.56
CA VAL A 269 -11.62 -6.35 18.57
C VAL A 269 -12.07 -6.68 17.15
N PRO A 270 -11.41 -7.64 16.46
CA PRO A 270 -11.79 -7.97 15.09
C PRO A 270 -13.15 -8.66 15.03
N GLU A 271 -13.93 -8.37 13.98
CA GLU A 271 -15.20 -9.06 13.72
C GLU A 271 -14.94 -10.47 13.17
N PRO A 272 -15.30 -11.53 13.93
CA PRO A 272 -14.90 -12.90 13.57
C PRO A 272 -15.55 -13.41 12.28
N SER A 273 -16.71 -12.86 11.87
CA SER A 273 -17.41 -13.32 10.66
C SER A 273 -16.64 -12.99 9.37
N ASN A 274 -15.79 -11.99 9.38
CA ASN A 274 -15.01 -11.57 8.21
C ASN A 274 -13.99 -12.62 7.73
N ASN A 275 -13.63 -13.57 8.60
CA ASN A 275 -12.67 -14.64 8.32
C ASN A 275 -13.32 -16.03 8.16
N ARG A 276 -14.65 -16.14 8.24
CA ARG A 276 -15.34 -17.43 8.10
C ARG A 276 -15.32 -17.86 6.64
N GLY A 277 -14.64 -18.99 6.38
CA GLY A 277 -14.58 -19.61 5.05
C GLY A 277 -13.34 -19.29 4.22
N ILE A 278 -12.55 -18.26 4.55
CA ILE A 278 -11.35 -17.86 3.80
C ILE A 278 -10.07 -18.33 4.51
N ALA A 279 -10.07 -18.38 5.82
CA ALA A 279 -8.93 -18.82 6.62
C ALA A 279 -9.28 -20.06 7.42
N ARG A 280 -8.72 -21.21 7.07
CA ARG A 280 -8.38 -22.21 8.09
C ARG A 280 -7.39 -21.51 9.00
N ALA A 281 -7.82 -21.24 10.25
CA ALA A 281 -6.92 -20.72 11.26
C ALA A 281 -5.72 -21.64 11.36
N MET A 282 -4.60 -21.22 10.80
CA MET A 282 -3.33 -21.88 11.09
C MET A 282 -2.96 -21.47 12.52
N SER A 283 -2.96 -22.44 13.40
CA SER A 283 -2.45 -22.29 14.77
C SER A 283 -1.01 -21.81 14.70
N GLY A 284 -0.77 -20.53 14.90
CA GLY A 284 0.58 -19.98 14.85
C GLY A 284 0.75 -18.55 14.36
N GLY A 285 -0.33 -17.80 14.12
CA GLY A 285 -0.19 -16.36 13.83
C GLY A 285 0.59 -15.69 14.97
N HIS A 286 1.74 -15.13 14.69
CA HIS A 286 2.55 -14.41 15.68
C HIS A 286 2.27 -12.92 15.59
N ILE A 287 2.15 -12.26 16.74
CA ILE A 287 2.41 -10.82 16.80
C ILE A 287 3.85 -10.68 16.38
N VAL A 288 4.07 -9.97 15.29
CA VAL A 288 5.42 -9.78 14.79
C VAL A 288 6.03 -8.64 15.55
N ASP A 289 7.00 -8.97 16.38
CA ASP A 289 7.97 -7.98 16.81
C ASP A 289 8.66 -7.43 15.54
N ASN A 290 8.69 -6.11 15.37
CA ASN A 290 9.34 -5.43 14.25
C ASN A 290 10.84 -5.79 14.08
N GLN A 291 11.40 -6.54 15.01
CA GLN A 291 12.77 -7.03 14.96
C GLN A 291 12.91 -8.47 14.43
N GLN A 292 11.81 -9.21 14.20
CA GLN A 292 11.87 -10.63 13.80
C GLN A 292 11.25 -10.95 12.42
N GLY A 293 11.13 -9.99 11.55
CA GLY A 293 10.84 -10.21 10.12
C GLY A 293 11.99 -10.83 9.34
N SER A 294 12.88 -11.58 10.00
CA SER A 294 13.91 -12.32 9.28
C SER A 294 13.33 -13.62 8.76
N SER A 295 13.17 -13.69 7.44
CA SER A 295 13.08 -14.94 6.71
C SER A 295 14.11 -15.94 7.29
N ARG A 296 13.75 -17.23 7.35
CA ARG A 296 14.70 -18.32 7.63
C ARG A 296 15.77 -18.50 6.53
N ILE A 297 16.00 -17.49 5.69
CA ILE A 297 17.17 -17.40 4.83
C ILE A 297 18.31 -16.94 5.73
N GLY A 298 19.32 -17.75 5.84
CA GLY A 298 20.48 -17.45 6.65
C GLY A 298 21.31 -16.25 6.19
N TRP A 299 20.81 -15.40 5.30
CA TRP A 299 21.53 -14.25 4.74
C TRP A 299 20.64 -13.03 4.60
N GLN A 300 21.14 -11.88 5.01
CA GLN A 300 20.55 -10.56 4.74
C GLN A 300 21.64 -9.60 4.28
N ILE A 301 21.26 -8.54 3.57
CA ILE A 301 22.20 -7.50 3.20
C ILE A 301 22.47 -6.65 4.43
N GLU A 302 23.72 -6.66 4.90
CA GLU A 302 24.19 -5.81 5.99
C GLU A 302 24.39 -4.38 5.50
N SER A 303 25.19 -4.21 4.45
CA SER A 303 25.58 -2.91 3.94
C SER A 303 25.91 -2.93 2.44
N VAL A 304 25.91 -1.73 1.85
CA VAL A 304 26.40 -1.45 0.49
C VAL A 304 27.42 -0.31 0.54
N GLN A 305 28.56 -0.48 -0.11
CA GLN A 305 29.58 0.56 -0.20
C GLN A 305 30.18 0.63 -1.62
N PRO A 306 30.26 1.85 -2.24
CA PRO A 306 29.65 3.09 -1.75
C PRO A 306 28.11 3.03 -1.79
N GLY A 307 27.47 3.65 -0.81
CA GLY A 307 26.00 3.78 -0.74
C GLY A 307 25.47 4.92 -1.63
N SER A 308 26.29 5.44 -2.53
CA SER A 308 25.90 6.47 -3.49
C SER A 308 26.82 6.48 -4.71
N GLY A 309 26.34 7.02 -5.81
CA GLY A 309 27.11 7.20 -7.04
C GLY A 309 26.58 8.34 -7.90
N LYS A 310 27.46 8.96 -8.66
CA LYS A 310 27.11 10.07 -9.55
C LYS A 310 26.38 9.55 -10.81
N ALA A 311 25.27 10.16 -11.19
CA ALA A 311 24.61 9.89 -12.47
C ALA A 311 25.62 10.07 -13.63
N GLY A 312 25.53 9.21 -14.65
CA GLY A 312 26.47 9.16 -15.77
C GLY A 312 27.84 8.51 -15.48
N SER A 313 28.04 7.93 -14.27
CA SER A 313 29.31 7.30 -13.91
C SER A 313 29.25 5.78 -13.88
N ASN A 314 30.41 5.13 -14.04
CA ASN A 314 30.59 3.72 -13.75
C ASN A 314 31.15 3.59 -12.33
N ILE A 315 30.53 2.73 -11.53
CA ILE A 315 30.95 2.45 -10.16
C ILE A 315 30.99 0.96 -9.89
N THR A 316 31.84 0.56 -8.94
CA THR A 316 31.80 -0.78 -8.35
C THR A 316 31.25 -0.64 -6.94
N ILE A 317 30.19 -1.35 -6.63
CA ILE A 317 29.65 -1.44 -5.27
C ILE A 317 30.08 -2.76 -4.63
N THR A 318 30.27 -2.73 -3.30
CA THR A 318 30.46 -3.92 -2.47
C THR A 318 29.25 -4.09 -1.57
N VAL A 319 28.55 -5.19 -1.72
CA VAL A 319 27.44 -5.61 -0.87
C VAL A 319 27.97 -6.58 0.16
N THR A 320 27.81 -6.29 1.44
CA THR A 320 28.14 -7.21 2.53
C THR A 320 26.90 -7.95 2.99
N LEU A 321 26.99 -9.28 3.07
CA LEU A 321 25.94 -10.14 3.58
C LEU A 321 26.24 -10.55 5.02
N GLU A 322 25.23 -10.47 5.87
CA GLU A 322 25.26 -11.04 7.22
C GLU A 322 24.53 -12.38 7.24
N SER A 323 25.14 -13.39 7.86
CA SER A 323 24.53 -14.70 8.05
C SER A 323 23.79 -14.75 9.38
N THR A 324 22.50 -15.04 9.37
CA THR A 324 21.71 -15.26 10.58
C THR A 324 21.69 -16.72 11.04
N PHE A 325 22.18 -17.65 10.19
CA PHE A 325 22.29 -19.08 10.49
C PHE A 325 23.52 -19.71 9.81
N ALA A 326 23.99 -20.83 10.34
CA ALA A 326 25.18 -21.55 9.87
C ALA A 326 25.05 -22.23 8.48
N THR A 327 24.21 -21.76 7.59
CA THR A 327 24.07 -22.30 6.25
C THR A 327 24.87 -21.47 5.26
N THR A 328 25.83 -22.12 4.61
CA THR A 328 26.66 -21.51 3.57
C THR A 328 25.92 -21.52 2.23
N VAL A 329 25.43 -20.35 1.79
CA VAL A 329 25.21 -20.12 0.36
C VAL A 329 26.58 -19.79 -0.20
N THR A 330 27.10 -20.66 -1.04
CA THR A 330 28.44 -20.52 -1.65
C THR A 330 28.37 -19.91 -3.06
N ASP A 331 27.16 -19.80 -3.61
CA ASP A 331 26.98 -19.39 -5.00
C ASP A 331 27.10 -17.86 -5.15
N THR A 332 27.66 -17.43 -6.28
CA THR A 332 27.63 -16.04 -6.71
C THR A 332 26.21 -15.70 -7.16
N PRO A 333 25.67 -14.50 -6.84
CA PRO A 333 24.39 -14.09 -7.38
C PRO A 333 24.38 -14.18 -8.91
N SER A 334 23.29 -14.69 -9.46
CA SER A 334 23.06 -14.71 -10.91
C SER A 334 22.63 -13.34 -11.43
N TRP A 335 22.13 -12.48 -10.54
CA TRP A 335 21.62 -11.17 -10.88
C TRP A 335 21.68 -10.22 -9.67
N LEU A 336 21.99 -8.94 -9.96
CA LEU A 336 21.98 -7.85 -8.99
C LEU A 336 21.44 -6.58 -9.66
N GLN A 337 20.56 -5.89 -8.98
CA GLN A 337 19.95 -4.64 -9.43
C GLN A 337 19.90 -3.62 -8.31
N VAL A 338 20.16 -2.35 -8.63
CA VAL A 338 20.04 -1.19 -7.75
C VAL A 338 19.03 -0.21 -8.37
N GLY A 339 17.83 -0.12 -7.80
CA GLY A 339 16.74 0.62 -8.43
C GLY A 339 16.51 0.14 -9.89
N PRO A 340 16.58 1.02 -10.89
CA PRO A 340 16.43 0.63 -12.30
C PRO A 340 17.74 0.12 -12.95
N VAL A 341 18.87 0.08 -12.23
CA VAL A 341 20.20 -0.20 -12.79
C VAL A 341 20.62 -1.63 -12.49
N GLU A 342 20.78 -2.44 -13.54
CA GLU A 342 21.26 -3.82 -13.45
C GLU A 342 22.80 -3.84 -13.47
N ALA A 343 23.41 -4.74 -12.71
CA ALA A 343 24.84 -4.91 -12.68
C ALA A 343 25.36 -5.57 -13.96
N THR A 344 26.46 -5.06 -14.49
CA THR A 344 27.11 -5.58 -15.70
C THR A 344 28.09 -6.71 -15.40
N ALA A 345 28.59 -6.79 -14.18
CA ALA A 345 29.43 -7.88 -13.67
C ALA A 345 29.21 -8.07 -12.17
N ILE A 346 29.19 -9.33 -11.72
CA ILE A 346 29.02 -9.70 -10.32
C ILE A 346 30.13 -10.68 -9.93
N ARG A 347 30.80 -10.39 -8.83
CA ARG A 347 31.86 -11.21 -8.25
C ARG A 347 31.57 -11.46 -6.78
N ARG A 348 32.00 -12.59 -6.24
CA ARG A 348 31.80 -12.92 -4.82
C ARG A 348 33.10 -13.38 -4.17
N ASP A 349 33.32 -12.88 -2.96
CA ASP A 349 34.37 -13.35 -2.04
C ASP A 349 33.77 -13.49 -0.63
N GLY A 350 33.52 -14.72 -0.22
CA GLY A 350 32.90 -15.03 1.07
C GLY A 350 31.51 -14.38 1.24
N THR A 351 31.39 -13.45 2.18
CA THR A 351 30.17 -12.67 2.47
C THR A 351 30.06 -11.37 1.65
N LYS A 352 31.11 -11.05 0.86
CA LYS A 352 31.15 -9.84 0.05
C LYS A 352 30.81 -10.15 -1.41
N ILE A 353 30.00 -9.30 -1.98
CA ILE A 353 29.61 -9.34 -3.39
C ILE A 353 29.99 -8.00 -4.00
N GLU A 354 30.84 -8.04 -5.01
CA GLU A 354 31.19 -6.86 -5.80
C GLU A 354 30.37 -6.85 -7.09
N ALA A 355 29.82 -5.69 -7.43
CA ALA A 355 29.03 -5.51 -8.62
C ALA A 355 29.37 -4.20 -9.34
N ASP A 356 29.53 -4.28 -10.64
CA ASP A 356 29.82 -3.12 -11.50
C ASP A 356 28.48 -2.58 -12.04
N LEU A 357 28.25 -1.29 -11.81
CA LEU A 357 27.04 -0.57 -12.26
C LEU A 357 27.42 0.57 -13.21
N SER A 358 26.68 0.69 -14.31
CA SER A 358 26.72 1.86 -15.19
C SER A 358 25.49 2.71 -14.93
N LEU A 359 25.68 3.82 -14.21
CA LEU A 359 24.59 4.70 -13.81
C LEU A 359 24.21 5.60 -15.01
N PRO A 360 22.94 5.60 -15.48
CA PRO A 360 22.51 6.48 -16.56
C PRO A 360 22.65 7.98 -16.20
N GLU A 361 22.85 8.84 -17.20
CA GLU A 361 22.94 10.30 -17.00
C GLU A 361 21.61 10.90 -16.51
N ASP A 362 20.49 10.30 -16.90
CA ASP A 362 19.12 10.70 -16.55
C ASP A 362 18.59 10.00 -15.30
N LEU A 363 19.47 9.32 -14.54
CA LEU A 363 19.08 8.62 -13.32
C LEU A 363 18.48 9.59 -12.30
N ALA A 364 17.29 9.29 -11.81
CA ALA A 364 16.60 10.11 -10.82
C ALA A 364 17.46 10.31 -9.57
N THR A 365 17.82 11.55 -9.28
CA THR A 365 18.64 11.94 -8.13
C THR A 365 17.78 12.31 -6.93
N GLY A 366 18.30 12.11 -5.71
CA GLY A 366 17.59 12.45 -4.47
C GLY A 366 16.63 11.37 -3.94
N THR A 367 16.35 10.33 -4.71
CA THR A 367 15.58 9.16 -4.28
C THR A 367 16.52 8.06 -3.84
N LEU A 368 16.21 7.35 -2.75
CA LEU A 368 16.94 6.15 -2.34
C LEU A 368 16.44 4.96 -3.16
N PHE A 369 17.37 4.13 -3.62
CA PHE A 369 17.08 2.93 -4.38
C PHE A 369 17.26 1.66 -3.56
N ASP A 370 16.42 0.69 -3.86
CA ASP A 370 16.49 -0.66 -3.30
C ASP A 370 17.60 -1.45 -4.00
N LEU A 371 18.16 -2.39 -3.26
CA LEU A 371 19.10 -3.37 -3.79
C LEU A 371 18.45 -4.75 -3.80
N HIS A 372 18.54 -5.42 -4.95
CA HIS A 372 18.07 -6.78 -5.17
C HIS A 372 19.21 -7.69 -5.58
N LEU A 373 19.26 -8.89 -5.00
CA LEU A 373 20.18 -9.97 -5.33
C LEU A 373 19.40 -11.23 -5.62
N GLU A 374 19.71 -11.91 -6.71
CA GLU A 374 19.20 -13.25 -7.00
C GLU A 374 20.33 -14.27 -7.00
N PHE A 375 20.12 -15.37 -6.29
CA PHE A 375 21.01 -16.51 -6.26
C PHE A 375 20.36 -17.70 -6.92
N PRO A 376 21.15 -18.62 -7.51
CA PRO A 376 20.64 -19.90 -7.98
C PRO A 376 19.96 -20.65 -6.83
N GLY A 377 18.69 -20.99 -6.99
CA GLY A 377 17.93 -21.75 -6.02
C GLY A 377 17.84 -23.24 -6.37
N ARG A 378 17.26 -24.03 -5.49
CA ARG A 378 16.95 -25.43 -5.81
C ARG A 378 15.71 -25.52 -6.70
N GLY A 379 15.84 -26.14 -7.87
CA GLY A 379 14.82 -26.16 -8.91
C GLY A 379 14.83 -24.85 -9.71
N ASN A 380 13.69 -24.46 -10.30
CA ASN A 380 13.59 -23.24 -11.12
C ASN A 380 13.24 -21.96 -10.34
N ARG A 381 13.43 -21.94 -9.02
CA ARG A 381 13.12 -20.75 -8.20
C ARG A 381 14.40 -20.14 -7.67
N PRO A 382 14.74 -18.89 -8.05
CA PRO A 382 15.88 -18.19 -7.49
C PRO A 382 15.63 -17.85 -6.01
N ILE A 383 16.72 -17.70 -5.27
CA ILE A 383 16.70 -17.11 -3.92
C ILE A 383 16.89 -15.60 -4.09
N VAL A 384 15.92 -14.81 -3.67
CA VAL A 384 15.98 -13.35 -3.78
C VAL A 384 16.24 -12.74 -2.41
N ILE A 385 17.23 -11.86 -2.33
CA ILE A 385 17.53 -11.05 -1.15
C ILE A 385 17.37 -9.58 -1.54
N LYS A 386 16.54 -8.85 -0.79
CA LYS A 386 16.30 -7.43 -1.02
C LYS A 386 16.63 -6.62 0.23
N LYS A 387 17.07 -5.40 0.02
CA LYS A 387 17.10 -4.38 1.07
C LYS A 387 16.75 -3.03 0.46
N ASN A 388 15.88 -2.33 1.13
CA ASN A 388 15.34 -1.08 0.65
C ASN A 388 16.20 0.12 1.06
N ASP A 389 16.10 1.21 0.31
CA ASP A 389 16.68 2.53 0.64
C ASP A 389 18.21 2.52 0.88
N LEU A 390 18.97 1.70 0.14
CA LEU A 390 20.40 1.52 0.37
C LEU A 390 21.31 2.35 -0.51
N PHE A 391 20.86 2.82 -1.64
CA PHE A 391 21.71 3.50 -2.62
C PHE A 391 21.13 4.84 -3.03
N ARG A 392 21.95 5.89 -2.97
CA ARG A 392 21.55 7.26 -3.35
C ARG A 392 22.27 7.72 -4.62
N PRO A 393 21.55 7.92 -5.74
CA PRO A 393 22.10 8.61 -6.89
C PRO A 393 22.41 10.07 -6.55
N LEU A 394 23.56 10.52 -6.96
CA LEU A 394 24.01 11.91 -6.83
C LEU A 394 23.96 12.61 -8.19
N PRO A 395 23.71 13.93 -8.23
CA PRO A 395 23.71 14.70 -9.45
C PRO A 395 25.08 14.78 -10.14
#